data_05fd83d4ccc5bf58f86391ac73a7bc18
#
_entry.id   05fd83d4ccc5bf58f86391ac73a7bc18
#
_cell.length_a   1.000
_cell.length_b   1.000
_cell.length_c   1.000
_cell.angle_alpha   90.00
_cell.angle_beta   90.00
_cell.angle_gamma   90.00
#
_symmetry.space_group_name_H-M   'P 1'
#
loop_
_entity.id
_entity.type
_entity.pdbx_description
1 polymer ?
#
loop_
_entity_poly.entity_id
_entity_poly.type
_entity_poly.pdbx_seq_one_letter_code
_entity_poly.pdbx_strand_id
1 'polypeptide(L)'
;MKLKRIILLLLTVMFTFFYGEVFAKDGNSLKKALKNKFLIGVSVNTHQSSGKDVAAVEIVKKNFNSIVAENCMKSSVIHPKENKYNFAQADEFVSFGESNQMAIIGHCLIWHSQLAPWFCVDKDGNNVSPEVLKKRMKDHIMTIVKRYKGRIKGWDVVNEAIEDNGAYRKTKFYEILGPLWGEGFSGGWKPPLRE
;
A
#
# COMPACT_ATOMS: atom_id res chain seq x y z
N MET A 1 50.48 -34.91 33.03
CA MET A 1 49.70 -35.03 31.77
C MET A 1 48.18 -35.08 31.97
N LYS A 2 47.62 -35.81 32.92
CA LYS A 2 46.17 -35.94 33.13
C LYS A 2 45.46 -34.63 33.54
N LEU A 3 46.05 -33.84 34.43
CA LEU A 3 45.48 -32.56 34.90
C LEU A 3 45.32 -31.49 33.77
N LYS A 4 46.32 -31.34 32.91
CA LYS A 4 46.27 -30.42 31.77
C LYS A 4 45.17 -30.79 30.75
N ARG A 5 44.92 -32.10 30.54
CA ARG A 5 43.84 -32.58 29.66
C ARG A 5 42.46 -32.32 30.25
N ILE A 6 42.31 -32.44 31.56
CA ILE A 6 41.02 -32.15 32.25
C ILE A 6 40.72 -30.66 32.20
N ILE A 7 41.71 -29.79 32.41
CA ILE A 7 41.52 -28.31 32.32
C ILE A 7 41.16 -27.91 30.90
N LEU A 8 41.82 -28.51 29.89
CA LEU A 8 41.48 -28.21 28.49
C LEU A 8 40.07 -28.68 28.10
N LEU A 9 39.63 -29.82 28.61
CA LEU A 9 38.28 -30.36 28.41
C LEU A 9 37.20 -29.45 29.07
N LEU A 10 37.45 -28.97 30.28
CA LEU A 10 36.58 -28.07 31.01
C LEU A 10 36.46 -26.69 30.33
N LEU A 11 37.57 -26.16 29.79
CA LEU A 11 37.57 -24.93 29.01
C LEU A 11 36.79 -25.09 27.70
N THR A 12 36.91 -26.24 27.01
CA THR A 12 36.13 -26.48 25.76
C THR A 12 34.65 -26.63 26.05
N VAL A 13 34.26 -27.29 27.12
CA VAL A 13 32.85 -27.41 27.52
C VAL A 13 32.28 -26.06 27.98
N MET A 14 33.05 -25.24 28.72
CA MET A 14 32.64 -23.88 29.06
C MET A 14 32.49 -22.98 27.81
N PHE A 15 33.35 -23.13 26.79
CA PHE A 15 33.25 -22.35 25.56
C PHE A 15 32.06 -22.75 24.70
N THR A 16 31.66 -24.05 24.73
CA THR A 16 30.43 -24.51 24.04
C THR A 16 29.15 -24.06 24.73
N PHE A 17 29.15 -23.86 26.05
CA PHE A 17 28.01 -23.27 26.76
C PHE A 17 27.87 -21.77 26.58
N PHE A 18 28.93 -21.04 26.18
CA PHE A 18 28.87 -19.62 25.87
C PHE A 18 28.46 -19.31 24.41
N TYR A 19 28.51 -20.31 23.51
CA TYR A 19 27.97 -20.20 22.14
C TYR A 19 26.49 -20.63 22.05
N GLY A 20 25.88 -21.03 23.18
CA GLY A 20 24.47 -21.26 23.30
C GLY A 20 23.75 -19.93 23.41
N GLU A 21 22.95 -19.65 22.37
CA GLU A 21 21.87 -18.69 22.40
C GLU A 21 22.24 -17.19 22.34
N VAL A 22 22.90 -16.76 21.28
CA VAL A 22 22.43 -15.56 20.64
C VAL A 22 21.22 -15.91 19.76
N PHE A 23 20.23 -16.55 20.34
CA PHE A 23 18.88 -16.46 19.82
C PHE A 23 18.43 -15.03 20.06
N ALA A 24 18.27 -14.26 19.01
CA ALA A 24 17.58 -13.01 19.08
C ALA A 24 16.31 -13.23 19.91
N LYS A 25 16.27 -12.61 21.09
CA LYS A 25 15.14 -12.69 22.00
C LYS A 25 13.89 -12.41 21.17
N ASP A 26 13.03 -13.37 21.00
CA ASP A 26 11.84 -13.37 20.12
C ASP A 26 10.77 -12.40 20.63
N GLY A 27 11.18 -11.18 20.89
CA GLY A 27 10.40 -10.14 21.56
C GLY A 27 10.24 -8.81 20.80
N ASN A 28 11.15 -8.47 19.90
CA ASN A 28 11.20 -7.13 19.34
C ASN A 28 10.82 -7.13 17.84
N SER A 29 9.52 -7.06 17.55
CA SER A 29 9.07 -6.66 16.23
C SER A 29 8.96 -5.13 16.15
N LEU A 30 9.11 -4.56 14.96
CA LEU A 30 9.00 -3.10 14.74
C LEU A 30 7.69 -2.55 15.29
N LYS A 31 6.55 -3.20 14.99
CA LYS A 31 5.23 -2.78 15.48
C LYS A 31 5.10 -2.82 17.01
N LYS A 32 5.84 -3.71 17.69
CA LYS A 32 5.86 -3.75 19.17
C LYS A 32 6.77 -2.67 19.74
N ALA A 33 7.96 -2.47 19.16
CA ALA A 33 8.91 -1.46 19.59
C ALA A 33 8.32 -0.03 19.47
N LEU A 34 7.47 0.19 18.46
CA LEU A 34 6.84 1.49 18.17
C LEU A 34 5.38 1.57 18.62
N LYS A 35 4.92 0.60 19.42
CA LYS A 35 3.56 0.59 19.98
C LYS A 35 3.30 1.92 20.70
N ASN A 36 2.14 2.53 20.43
CA ASN A 36 1.70 3.82 20.96
C ASN A 36 2.51 5.04 20.46
N LYS A 37 3.39 4.88 19.49
CA LYS A 37 4.08 5.99 18.81
C LYS A 37 3.44 6.28 17.46
N PHE A 38 3.49 5.31 16.55
CA PHE A 38 2.88 5.35 15.22
C PHE A 38 2.74 3.94 14.63
N LEU A 39 1.98 3.84 13.54
CA LEU A 39 1.89 2.60 12.79
C LEU A 39 3.13 2.43 11.89
N ILE A 40 3.61 1.21 11.80
CA ILE A 40 4.65 0.82 10.84
C ILE A 40 3.97 0.16 9.66
N GLY A 41 4.11 0.76 8.46
CA GLY A 41 3.50 0.28 7.23
C GLY A 41 4.50 -0.38 6.29
N VAL A 42 3.96 -1.21 5.39
CA VAL A 42 4.70 -1.84 4.29
C VAL A 42 3.81 -1.95 3.06
N SER A 43 4.41 -1.80 1.88
CA SER A 43 3.74 -2.10 0.61
C SER A 43 3.66 -3.62 0.42
N VAL A 44 2.49 -4.10 -0.01
CA VAL A 44 2.19 -5.54 -0.19
C VAL A 44 1.68 -5.77 -1.60
N ASN A 45 2.31 -6.70 -2.31
CA ASN A 45 1.88 -7.16 -3.62
C ASN A 45 0.93 -8.38 -3.55
N THR A 46 0.41 -8.81 -4.69
CA THR A 46 -0.56 -9.90 -4.77
C THR A 46 0.00 -11.27 -4.39
N HIS A 47 1.29 -11.55 -4.58
CA HIS A 47 1.92 -12.79 -4.12
C HIS A 47 1.98 -12.87 -2.59
N GLN A 48 2.19 -11.72 -1.95
CA GLN A 48 2.21 -11.61 -0.50
C GLN A 48 0.80 -11.67 0.08
N SER A 49 -0.15 -10.89 -0.46
CA SER A 49 -1.54 -10.89 0.05
C SER A 49 -2.25 -12.23 -0.16
N SER A 50 -1.89 -12.99 -1.21
CA SER A 50 -2.41 -14.35 -1.46
C SER A 50 -1.72 -15.45 -0.62
N GLY A 51 -0.69 -15.10 0.15
CA GLY A 51 0.07 -16.07 0.94
C GLY A 51 1.07 -16.92 0.15
N LYS A 52 1.29 -16.66 -1.14
CA LYS A 52 2.22 -17.43 -1.97
C LYS A 52 3.69 -17.18 -1.62
N ASP A 53 4.02 -15.98 -1.17
CA ASP A 53 5.35 -15.64 -0.64
C ASP A 53 5.34 -15.78 0.89
N VAL A 54 5.48 -17.01 1.35
CA VAL A 54 5.39 -17.35 2.78
C VAL A 54 6.41 -16.59 3.62
N ALA A 55 7.66 -16.48 3.15
CA ALA A 55 8.73 -15.81 3.88
C ALA A 55 8.44 -14.31 4.08
N ALA A 56 8.01 -13.61 3.02
CA ALA A 56 7.64 -12.21 3.12
C ALA A 56 6.38 -12.01 4.00
N VAL A 57 5.40 -12.90 3.90
CA VAL A 57 4.18 -12.86 4.74
C VAL A 57 4.51 -12.93 6.22
N GLU A 58 5.43 -13.81 6.63
CA GLU A 58 5.86 -13.92 8.03
C GLU A 58 6.57 -12.63 8.50
N ILE A 59 7.41 -12.02 7.66
CA ILE A 59 8.05 -10.73 7.96
C ILE A 59 6.99 -9.63 8.12
N VAL A 60 6.02 -9.57 7.21
CA VAL A 60 4.93 -8.59 7.22
C VAL A 60 4.13 -8.74 8.51
N LYS A 61 3.64 -9.93 8.82
CA LYS A 61 2.86 -10.20 10.03
C LYS A 61 3.62 -9.91 11.32
N LYS A 62 4.91 -10.23 11.37
CA LYS A 62 5.76 -10.03 12.55
C LYS A 62 5.99 -8.55 12.83
N ASN A 63 6.27 -7.74 11.80
CA ASN A 63 6.85 -6.41 11.98
C ASN A 63 5.91 -5.24 11.71
N PHE A 64 4.83 -5.43 10.94
CA PHE A 64 3.99 -4.33 10.46
C PHE A 64 2.57 -4.41 11.02
N ASN A 65 1.94 -3.27 11.16
CA ASN A 65 0.55 -3.10 11.59
C ASN A 65 -0.25 -2.18 10.67
N SER A 66 0.37 -1.79 9.54
CA SER A 66 -0.29 -1.09 8.43
C SER A 66 0.22 -1.66 7.11
N ILE A 67 -0.65 -1.70 6.11
CA ILE A 67 -0.32 -2.12 4.74
C ILE A 67 -0.88 -1.15 3.72
N VAL A 68 -0.17 -1.04 2.60
CA VAL A 68 -0.61 -0.31 1.40
C VAL A 68 -0.51 -1.22 0.18
N ALA A 69 -1.45 -1.11 -0.74
CA ALA A 69 -1.45 -1.93 -1.96
C ALA A 69 -0.35 -1.47 -2.92
N GLU A 70 0.51 -2.41 -3.38
CA GLU A 70 1.54 -2.06 -4.37
C GLU A 70 0.95 -1.73 -5.74
N ASN A 71 0.07 -2.59 -6.28
CA ASN A 71 -0.47 -2.44 -7.63
C ASN A 71 -1.98 -2.73 -7.75
N CYS A 72 -2.55 -3.60 -6.94
CA CYS A 72 -3.88 -4.18 -7.17
C CYS A 72 -5.05 -3.18 -7.13
N MET A 73 -4.82 -1.98 -6.59
CA MET A 73 -5.83 -0.92 -6.53
C MET A 73 -5.64 0.19 -7.59
N LYS A 74 -4.57 0.14 -8.40
CA LYS A 74 -4.34 1.10 -9.48
C LYS A 74 -5.38 0.91 -10.60
N SER A 75 -5.76 2.00 -11.27
CA SER A 75 -6.90 1.99 -12.19
C SER A 75 -6.76 1.00 -13.35
N SER A 76 -5.54 0.77 -13.85
CA SER A 76 -5.29 -0.26 -14.89
C SER A 76 -5.64 -1.68 -14.44
N VAL A 77 -5.63 -1.97 -13.14
CA VAL A 77 -5.94 -3.28 -12.57
C VAL A 77 -7.39 -3.34 -12.09
N ILE A 78 -7.80 -2.38 -11.26
CA ILE A 78 -9.11 -2.43 -10.60
C ILE A 78 -10.26 -1.96 -11.50
N HIS A 79 -9.98 -1.10 -12.51
CA HIS A 79 -10.98 -0.55 -13.43
C HIS A 79 -10.41 -0.52 -14.88
N PRO A 80 -10.08 -1.69 -15.47
CA PRO A 80 -9.32 -1.79 -16.72
C PRO A 80 -10.08 -1.32 -17.96
N LYS A 81 -11.41 -1.30 -17.91
CA LYS A 81 -12.29 -0.82 -18.99
C LYS A 81 -13.40 0.04 -18.41
N GLU A 82 -13.87 1.02 -19.16
CA GLU A 82 -15.00 1.87 -18.75
C GLU A 82 -16.20 1.02 -18.31
N ASN A 83 -16.75 1.32 -17.14
CA ASN A 83 -17.85 0.59 -16.51
C ASN A 83 -17.58 -0.90 -16.17
N LYS A 84 -16.32 -1.36 -16.21
CA LYS A 84 -15.94 -2.73 -15.84
C LYS A 84 -14.87 -2.72 -14.75
N TYR A 85 -15.23 -3.20 -13.58
CA TYR A 85 -14.35 -3.33 -12.44
C TYR A 85 -13.88 -4.76 -12.22
N ASN A 86 -12.64 -4.90 -11.77
CA ASN A 86 -12.05 -6.16 -11.33
C ASN A 86 -11.55 -5.99 -9.89
N PHE A 87 -12.34 -6.39 -8.93
CA PHE A 87 -12.03 -6.24 -7.52
C PHE A 87 -11.27 -7.43 -6.90
N ALA A 88 -11.10 -8.53 -7.63
CA ALA A 88 -10.61 -9.79 -7.06
C ALA A 88 -9.30 -9.62 -6.26
N GLN A 89 -8.28 -9.01 -6.86
CA GLN A 89 -7.00 -8.80 -6.19
C GLN A 89 -7.07 -7.78 -5.05
N ALA A 90 -7.86 -6.73 -5.23
CA ALA A 90 -8.05 -5.72 -4.19
C ALA A 90 -8.84 -6.27 -2.99
N ASP A 91 -9.85 -7.11 -3.24
CA ASP A 91 -10.60 -7.81 -2.18
C ASP A 91 -9.70 -8.77 -1.39
N GLU A 92 -8.84 -9.52 -2.08
CA GLU A 92 -7.86 -10.41 -1.44
C GLU A 92 -6.87 -9.63 -0.56
N PHE A 93 -6.35 -8.51 -1.07
CA PHE A 93 -5.47 -7.61 -0.30
C PHE A 93 -6.17 -7.05 0.95
N VAL A 94 -7.40 -6.57 0.81
CA VAL A 94 -8.17 -6.04 1.95
C VAL A 94 -8.45 -7.14 2.96
N SER A 95 -8.85 -8.33 2.51
CA SER A 95 -9.08 -9.49 3.39
C SER A 95 -7.81 -9.93 4.13
N PHE A 96 -6.65 -9.87 3.47
CA PHE A 96 -5.36 -10.11 4.12
C PHE A 96 -5.10 -9.13 5.27
N GLY A 97 -5.32 -7.83 5.03
CA GLY A 97 -5.15 -6.80 6.05
C GLY A 97 -6.10 -6.99 7.24
N GLU A 98 -7.37 -7.25 6.97
CA GLU A 98 -8.39 -7.50 8.01
C GLU A 98 -8.07 -8.74 8.84
N SER A 99 -7.74 -9.86 8.20
CA SER A 99 -7.41 -11.12 8.87
C SER A 99 -6.17 -11.00 9.79
N ASN A 100 -5.28 -10.05 9.49
CA ASN A 100 -4.08 -9.77 10.28
C ASN A 100 -4.20 -8.52 11.18
N GLN A 101 -5.41 -7.93 11.30
CA GLN A 101 -5.70 -6.76 12.14
C GLN A 101 -4.81 -5.55 11.80
N MET A 102 -4.51 -5.35 10.51
CA MET A 102 -3.67 -4.27 10.02
C MET A 102 -4.52 -3.07 9.57
N ALA A 103 -4.03 -1.87 9.77
CA ALA A 103 -4.58 -0.68 9.12
C ALA A 103 -4.32 -0.77 7.62
N ILE A 104 -5.34 -0.55 6.81
CA ILE A 104 -5.26 -0.68 5.36
C ILE A 104 -5.32 0.70 4.73
N ILE A 105 -4.35 1.02 3.88
CA ILE A 105 -4.30 2.24 3.07
C ILE A 105 -4.51 1.85 1.61
N GLY A 106 -5.45 2.52 0.97
CA GLY A 106 -5.73 2.32 -0.45
C GLY A 106 -4.80 3.17 -1.33
N HIS A 107 -4.07 2.55 -2.24
CA HIS A 107 -3.15 3.19 -3.17
C HIS A 107 -3.45 2.72 -4.59
N CYS A 108 -3.85 3.60 -5.45
CA CYS A 108 -4.31 4.97 -5.28
C CYS A 108 -5.58 5.18 -6.14
N LEU A 109 -6.37 6.20 -5.84
CA LEU A 109 -7.59 6.43 -6.61
C LEU A 109 -7.29 7.05 -7.98
N ILE A 110 -6.51 8.12 -8.03
CA ILE A 110 -6.13 8.81 -9.27
C ILE A 110 -4.61 8.91 -9.37
N TRP A 111 -4.08 8.41 -10.47
CA TRP A 111 -2.65 8.51 -10.79
C TRP A 111 -2.45 8.49 -12.31
N HIS A 112 -1.51 9.28 -12.81
CA HIS A 112 -1.19 9.37 -14.23
C HIS A 112 -0.44 8.13 -14.76
N SER A 113 0.29 7.41 -13.91
CA SER A 113 0.98 6.17 -14.24
C SER A 113 0.07 4.98 -13.95
N GLN A 114 0.28 3.86 -14.65
CA GLN A 114 -0.59 2.69 -14.58
C GLN A 114 -2.09 3.04 -14.65
N LEU A 115 -2.40 4.07 -15.44
CA LEU A 115 -3.75 4.52 -15.73
C LEU A 115 -4.41 3.58 -16.75
N ALA A 116 -5.67 3.26 -16.56
CA ALA A 116 -6.42 2.52 -17.57
C ALA A 116 -6.57 3.36 -18.85
N PRO A 117 -6.28 2.80 -20.05
CA PRO A 117 -6.18 3.59 -21.29
C PRO A 117 -7.42 4.43 -21.60
N TRP A 118 -8.62 3.93 -21.31
CA TRP A 118 -9.90 4.61 -21.56
C TRP A 118 -10.11 5.88 -20.74
N PHE A 119 -9.36 6.09 -19.67
CA PHE A 119 -9.70 7.08 -18.63
C PHE A 119 -9.69 8.51 -19.17
N CYS A 120 -8.68 8.86 -19.94
CA CYS A 120 -8.47 10.23 -20.48
C CYS A 120 -8.79 10.37 -21.97
N VAL A 121 -9.12 9.27 -22.67
CA VAL A 121 -9.37 9.31 -24.11
C VAL A 121 -10.75 8.77 -24.49
N ASP A 122 -11.23 9.19 -25.65
CA ASP A 122 -12.41 8.63 -26.29
C ASP A 122 -12.09 7.37 -27.12
N LYS A 123 -13.08 6.84 -27.82
CA LYS A 123 -12.92 5.66 -28.69
C LYS A 123 -11.97 5.86 -29.87
N ASP A 124 -11.73 7.11 -30.26
CA ASP A 124 -10.88 7.51 -31.39
C ASP A 124 -9.46 7.90 -30.92
N GLY A 125 -9.20 7.83 -29.61
CA GLY A 125 -7.90 8.12 -29.00
C GLY A 125 -7.68 9.60 -28.69
N ASN A 126 -8.67 10.48 -28.90
CA ASN A 126 -8.58 11.90 -28.58
C ASN A 126 -8.84 12.13 -27.09
N ASN A 127 -8.28 13.21 -26.55
CA ASN A 127 -8.61 13.62 -25.18
C ASN A 127 -10.11 13.87 -25.03
N VAL A 128 -10.68 13.33 -23.96
CA VAL A 128 -12.09 13.63 -23.61
C VAL A 128 -12.25 15.07 -23.12
N SER A 129 -13.49 15.57 -23.09
CA SER A 129 -13.76 16.90 -22.49
C SER A 129 -13.51 16.91 -20.99
N PRO A 130 -13.25 18.07 -20.37
CA PRO A 130 -13.11 18.22 -18.93
C PRO A 130 -14.29 17.64 -18.14
N GLU A 131 -15.51 17.80 -18.63
CA GLU A 131 -16.74 17.32 -17.99
C GLU A 131 -16.79 15.79 -17.98
N VAL A 132 -16.42 15.16 -19.10
CA VAL A 132 -16.35 13.69 -19.21
C VAL A 132 -15.29 13.14 -18.28
N LEU A 133 -14.10 13.75 -18.24
CA LEU A 133 -13.03 13.31 -17.35
C LEU A 133 -13.43 13.44 -15.87
N LYS A 134 -13.99 14.58 -15.47
CA LYS A 134 -14.48 14.78 -14.09
C LYS A 134 -15.53 13.74 -13.70
N LYS A 135 -16.46 13.43 -14.61
CA LYS A 135 -17.46 12.38 -14.37
C LYS A 135 -16.82 11.01 -14.19
N ARG A 136 -15.88 10.60 -15.07
CA ARG A 136 -15.15 9.33 -14.99
C ARG A 136 -14.38 9.21 -13.67
N MET A 137 -13.67 10.28 -13.27
CA MET A 137 -12.95 10.34 -12.00
C MET A 137 -13.90 10.19 -10.81
N LYS A 138 -15.02 10.91 -10.79
CA LYS A 138 -16.03 10.82 -9.73
C LYS A 138 -16.59 9.41 -9.62
N ASP A 139 -17.01 8.82 -10.73
CA ASP A 139 -17.62 7.49 -10.74
C ASP A 139 -16.63 6.41 -10.28
N HIS A 140 -15.37 6.51 -10.71
CA HIS A 140 -14.28 5.64 -10.28
C HIS A 140 -14.05 5.73 -8.77
N ILE A 141 -13.84 6.94 -8.25
CA ILE A 141 -13.60 7.20 -6.82
C ILE A 141 -14.77 6.70 -6.00
N MET A 142 -15.99 7.11 -6.35
CA MET A 142 -17.19 6.77 -5.57
C MET A 142 -17.44 5.26 -5.53
N THR A 143 -17.21 4.56 -6.63
CA THR A 143 -17.41 3.11 -6.70
C THR A 143 -16.42 2.37 -5.80
N ILE A 144 -15.14 2.74 -5.86
CA ILE A 144 -14.09 2.08 -5.07
C ILE A 144 -14.24 2.40 -3.59
N VAL A 145 -14.37 3.68 -3.25
CA VAL A 145 -14.50 4.12 -1.85
C VAL A 145 -15.76 3.54 -1.19
N LYS A 146 -16.88 3.49 -1.91
CA LYS A 146 -18.12 2.86 -1.42
C LYS A 146 -17.93 1.37 -1.14
N ARG A 147 -17.21 0.63 -2.02
CA ARG A 147 -16.95 -0.80 -1.83
C ARG A 147 -16.17 -1.08 -0.55
N TYR A 148 -15.16 -0.26 -0.26
CA TYR A 148 -14.27 -0.47 0.89
C TYR A 148 -14.58 0.44 2.10
N LYS A 149 -15.77 1.05 2.13
CA LYS A 149 -16.19 1.91 3.24
C LYS A 149 -16.09 1.14 4.57
N GLY A 150 -15.42 1.74 5.57
CA GLY A 150 -15.20 1.16 6.89
C GLY A 150 -14.08 0.12 6.97
N ARG A 151 -13.58 -0.37 5.84
CA ARG A 151 -12.52 -1.38 5.75
C ARG A 151 -11.14 -0.75 5.52
N ILE A 152 -11.05 0.25 4.65
CA ILE A 152 -9.85 1.04 4.37
C ILE A 152 -9.85 2.29 5.24
N LYS A 153 -8.71 2.58 5.89
CA LYS A 153 -8.56 3.68 6.86
C LYS A 153 -8.21 5.01 6.21
N GLY A 154 -7.56 4.99 5.06
CA GLY A 154 -7.16 6.18 4.31
C GLY A 154 -6.88 5.85 2.86
N TRP A 155 -6.86 6.88 2.00
CA TRP A 155 -6.62 6.77 0.57
C TRP A 155 -5.61 7.79 0.11
N ASP A 156 -4.71 7.37 -0.76
CA ASP A 156 -3.99 8.27 -1.64
C ASP A 156 -4.94 8.66 -2.78
N VAL A 157 -5.56 9.84 -2.63
CA VAL A 157 -6.63 10.26 -3.55
C VAL A 157 -6.05 10.62 -4.89
N VAL A 158 -5.01 11.46 -4.92
CA VAL A 158 -4.25 11.82 -6.11
C VAL A 158 -2.78 11.60 -5.83
N ASN A 159 -2.17 10.70 -6.60
CA ASN A 159 -0.75 10.38 -6.46
C ASN A 159 0.09 11.17 -7.45
N GLU A 160 1.25 11.69 -7.00
CA GLU A 160 2.26 12.35 -7.81
C GLU A 160 1.73 13.51 -8.69
N ALA A 161 0.88 14.35 -8.12
CA ALA A 161 0.36 15.52 -8.82
C ALA A 161 1.41 16.62 -9.00
N ILE A 162 2.42 16.63 -8.13
CA ILE A 162 3.45 17.68 -8.03
C ILE A 162 4.79 17.09 -8.43
N GLU A 163 5.59 17.85 -9.17
CA GLU A 163 7.00 17.56 -9.49
C GLU A 163 7.91 17.94 -8.33
N ASP A 164 9.16 17.44 -8.33
CA ASP A 164 10.16 17.73 -7.28
C ASP A 164 10.46 19.23 -7.13
N ASN A 165 10.27 20.02 -8.17
CA ASN A 165 10.43 21.47 -8.15
C ASN A 165 9.19 22.24 -7.65
N GLY A 166 8.13 21.54 -7.21
CA GLY A 166 6.89 22.12 -6.73
C GLY A 166 5.86 22.49 -7.78
N ALA A 167 6.16 22.32 -9.07
CA ALA A 167 5.21 22.58 -10.13
C ALA A 167 4.19 21.43 -10.29
N TYR A 168 3.01 21.72 -10.84
CA TYR A 168 2.07 20.67 -11.23
C TYR A 168 2.64 19.81 -12.36
N ARG A 169 2.59 18.49 -12.17
CA ARG A 169 3.02 17.53 -13.19
C ARG A 169 2.15 17.64 -14.45
N LYS A 170 2.80 17.77 -15.61
CA LYS A 170 2.15 17.90 -16.92
C LYS A 170 1.65 16.53 -17.42
N THR A 171 0.60 16.04 -16.80
CA THR A 171 -0.05 14.76 -17.12
C THR A 171 -1.25 14.98 -18.03
N LYS A 172 -1.86 13.88 -18.53
CA LYS A 172 -3.15 13.95 -19.26
C LYS A 172 -4.26 14.63 -18.44
N PHE A 173 -4.27 14.46 -17.13
CA PHE A 173 -5.19 15.18 -16.25
C PHE A 173 -4.96 16.69 -16.31
N TYR A 174 -3.69 17.11 -16.26
CA TYR A 174 -3.34 18.53 -16.39
C TYR A 174 -3.67 19.11 -17.77
N GLU A 175 -3.39 18.35 -18.85
CA GLU A 175 -3.70 18.76 -20.22
C GLU A 175 -5.19 19.01 -20.43
N ILE A 176 -6.05 18.17 -19.85
CA ILE A 176 -7.51 18.23 -20.04
C ILE A 176 -8.17 19.22 -19.06
N LEU A 177 -7.77 19.20 -17.79
CA LEU A 177 -8.43 19.97 -16.73
C LEU A 177 -7.78 21.32 -16.43
N GLY A 178 -6.56 21.56 -16.95
CA GLY A 178 -5.79 22.77 -16.70
C GLY A 178 -5.07 22.77 -15.34
N PRO A 179 -4.46 23.90 -14.95
CA PRO A 179 -3.67 24.03 -13.74
C PRO A 179 -4.47 23.81 -12.43
N LEU A 180 -5.78 23.95 -12.50
CA LEU A 180 -6.68 23.80 -11.35
C LEU A 180 -7.19 22.35 -11.16
N TRP A 181 -6.62 21.34 -11.87
CA TRP A 181 -7.11 19.98 -11.76
C TRP A 181 -7.02 19.43 -10.33
N GLY A 182 -6.00 19.88 -9.56
CA GLY A 182 -5.87 19.56 -8.13
C GLY A 182 -6.87 20.32 -7.24
N GLU A 183 -7.33 21.49 -7.66
CA GLU A 183 -8.35 22.29 -6.95
C GLU A 183 -9.77 21.82 -7.25
N GLY A 184 -10.00 21.13 -8.36
CA GLY A 184 -11.29 20.52 -8.70
C GLY A 184 -11.78 19.50 -7.67
N PHE A 185 -10.89 19.00 -6.82
CA PHE A 185 -11.23 18.20 -5.63
C PHE A 185 -11.58 19.06 -4.42
N SER A 186 -11.22 20.36 -4.40
CA SER A 186 -11.60 21.30 -3.31
C SER A 186 -13.00 21.88 -3.49
N GLY A 187 -13.57 21.79 -4.69
CA GLY A 187 -14.93 22.27 -5.00
C GLY A 187 -16.03 21.40 -4.45
N GLY A 188 -16.21 21.36 -3.13
CA GLY A 188 -17.38 20.77 -2.48
C GLY A 188 -17.18 19.37 -1.85
N TRP A 189 -16.04 18.70 -2.05
CA TRP A 189 -15.73 17.50 -1.30
C TRP A 189 -14.91 17.86 -0.05
N LYS A 190 -15.59 18.06 1.07
CA LYS A 190 -14.95 18.04 2.39
C LYS A 190 -14.85 16.57 2.80
N PRO A 191 -13.65 16.03 3.10
CA PRO A 191 -13.56 14.73 3.73
C PRO A 191 -14.40 14.78 5.02
N PRO A 192 -15.11 13.71 5.38
CA PRO A 192 -15.74 13.65 6.68
C PRO A 192 -14.67 13.93 7.73
N LEU A 193 -14.88 14.98 8.51
CA LEU A 193 -14.06 15.30 9.65
C LEU A 193 -14.02 14.05 10.54
N ARG A 194 -12.83 13.69 10.99
CA ARG A 194 -12.65 12.62 11.98
C ARG A 194 -13.43 13.02 13.23
N GLU A 195 -14.42 12.24 13.59
CA GLU A 195 -14.86 12.11 14.98
C GLU A 195 -13.94 11.15 15.72
#